data_205e842a1ede2a3914c95c15fe004629
#
_entry.id   205e842a1ede2a3914c95c15fe004629
#
_cell.length_a   1.000
_cell.length_b   1.000
_cell.length_c   1.000
_cell.angle_alpha   90.00
_cell.angle_beta   90.00
_cell.angle_gamma   90.00
#
_symmetry.space_group_name_H-M   'P 1'
#
loop_
_entity.id
_entity.type
_entity.pdbx_description
1 polymer ?
#
loop_
_entity_poly.entity_id
_entity_poly.type
_entity_poly.pdbx_seq_one_letter_code
_entity_poly.pdbx_strand_id
1 'polypeptide(L)'
;MPIAGLVLVSVVSLAVRVAWLSDPCANPCRGAAAHGLIFDEAYYVNAARRIDGIAVPAGQNYAGDPSGQDPNSEHPQFAKLVIAGAIELFGDGPFAWRIGSVLFGSLAILGMFALARASGAGEWCSLLAATLMASDNLLLVAGRIGTLDIYVAAFMIWAAALYLRGRPLAGGVALGLGATAKLVAPYLLAVLLLVELFRHRRAGLRAAASAFGLFAVVATTVYLVVLAIFDRIAPPYDPQTGQTITGGPFAHTARMLSYAAGQTSPNGPKGIASYPWDWLIDLKPINYLTVTVSAGSARTWTVHFLGFISPPMLLFAIPALALALRCAWRGGPDVDIVAVAWFLGTWLPFVALSLFWQRTSYLYYMVIVMPGIYLALARAFSRPWMPRWALGGWLVLVLAAAVLTYPFVALPAFSL
;
A
#
# COMPACT_ATOMS: atom_id res chain seq x y z
N MET A 1 11.45 -0.72 -26.92
CA MET A 1 12.39 -0.90 -25.78
C MET A 1 11.77 -0.64 -24.40
N PRO A 2 11.04 0.44 -24.08
CA PRO A 2 10.48 0.66 -22.73
C PRO A 2 9.45 -0.40 -22.30
N ILE A 3 8.64 -0.94 -23.23
CA ILE A 3 7.70 -2.02 -22.93
C ILE A 3 8.43 -3.32 -22.56
N ALA A 4 9.50 -3.67 -23.29
CA ALA A 4 10.32 -4.81 -22.91
C ALA A 4 11.00 -4.62 -21.55
N GLY A 5 11.43 -3.39 -21.24
CA GLY A 5 11.91 -3.01 -19.91
C GLY A 5 10.84 -3.16 -18.82
N LEU A 6 9.59 -2.76 -19.09
CA LEU A 6 8.48 -2.95 -18.17
C LEU A 6 8.19 -4.43 -17.91
N VAL A 7 8.19 -5.25 -18.96
CA VAL A 7 8.03 -6.72 -18.82
C VAL A 7 9.14 -7.29 -17.94
N LEU A 8 10.40 -6.92 -18.21
CA LEU A 8 11.53 -7.38 -17.39
C LEU A 8 11.39 -6.98 -15.93
N VAL A 9 11.11 -5.69 -15.64
CA VAL A 9 10.90 -5.18 -14.27
C VAL A 9 9.75 -5.93 -13.59
N SER A 10 8.65 -6.17 -14.30
CA SER A 10 7.48 -6.87 -13.74
C SER A 10 7.81 -8.34 -13.44
N VAL A 11 8.49 -9.04 -14.34
CA VAL A 11 8.87 -10.45 -14.14
C VAL A 11 9.87 -10.58 -13.00
N VAL A 12 10.91 -9.75 -12.96
CA VAL A 12 11.90 -9.76 -11.87
C VAL A 12 11.22 -9.42 -10.54
N SER A 13 10.36 -8.40 -10.50
CA SER A 13 9.63 -8.02 -9.30
C SER A 13 8.69 -9.12 -8.81
N LEU A 14 8.01 -9.83 -9.72
CA LEU A 14 7.18 -10.99 -9.38
C LEU A 14 8.03 -12.11 -8.79
N ALA A 15 9.15 -12.48 -9.45
CA ALA A 15 10.05 -13.51 -8.97
C ALA A 15 10.61 -13.20 -7.57
N VAL A 16 11.02 -11.95 -7.35
CA VAL A 16 11.52 -11.47 -6.05
C VAL A 16 10.45 -11.53 -4.96
N ARG A 17 9.18 -11.24 -5.28
CA ARG A 17 8.07 -11.34 -4.33
C ARG A 17 7.71 -12.78 -3.97
N VAL A 18 7.79 -13.69 -4.93
CA VAL A 18 7.48 -15.12 -4.73
C VAL A 18 8.63 -15.87 -4.06
N ALA A 19 9.88 -15.42 -4.24
CA ALA A 19 11.03 -16.06 -3.61
C ALA A 19 10.84 -16.09 -2.09
N TRP A 20 11.03 -17.29 -1.49
CA TRP A 20 10.83 -17.56 -0.05
C TRP A 20 9.47 -17.06 0.49
N LEU A 21 8.42 -17.16 -0.33
CA LEU A 21 7.07 -16.71 0.07
C LEU A 21 6.53 -17.49 1.27
N SER A 22 7.01 -18.71 1.48
CA SER A 22 6.61 -19.59 2.59
C SER A 22 7.32 -19.30 3.91
N ASP A 23 8.35 -18.46 3.93
CA ASP A 23 9.07 -18.14 5.16
C ASP A 23 8.32 -17.09 6.01
N PRO A 24 8.48 -17.14 7.36
CA PRO A 24 9.29 -18.09 8.11
C PRO A 24 8.57 -19.43 8.31
N CYS A 25 9.38 -20.49 8.44
CA CYS A 25 8.89 -21.82 8.77
C CYS A 25 9.72 -22.44 9.91
N ALA A 26 9.03 -22.99 10.92
CA ALA A 26 9.69 -23.67 12.03
C ALA A 26 10.29 -25.02 11.57
N ASN A 27 11.35 -25.45 12.22
CA ASN A 27 11.96 -26.76 11.95
C ASN A 27 11.43 -27.83 12.94
N PRO A 28 10.84 -28.94 12.44
CA PRO A 28 10.63 -29.31 11.04
C PRO A 28 9.50 -28.51 10.36
N CYS A 29 9.76 -28.06 9.12
CA CYS A 29 8.78 -27.31 8.35
C CYS A 29 7.71 -28.26 7.79
N ARG A 30 6.61 -28.45 8.53
CA ARG A 30 5.52 -29.37 8.14
C ARG A 30 4.16 -28.75 8.47
N GLY A 31 3.32 -28.61 7.43
CA GLY A 31 1.95 -28.11 7.54
C GLY A 31 1.86 -26.61 7.87
N ALA A 32 0.64 -26.08 7.79
CA ALA A 32 0.36 -24.64 7.98
C ALA A 32 0.82 -24.10 9.35
N ALA A 33 0.69 -24.90 10.39
CA ALA A 33 1.05 -24.51 11.78
C ALA A 33 2.56 -24.25 11.97
N ALA A 34 3.43 -24.78 11.08
CA ALA A 34 4.87 -24.54 11.13
C ALA A 34 5.25 -23.17 10.57
N HIS A 35 4.37 -22.52 9.80
CA HIS A 35 4.62 -21.21 9.19
C HIS A 35 4.14 -20.09 10.11
N GLY A 36 5.02 -19.12 10.36
CA GLY A 36 4.68 -17.92 11.13
C GLY A 36 3.91 -16.90 10.30
N LEU A 37 2.92 -16.29 10.94
CA LEU A 37 2.26 -15.09 10.41
C LEU A 37 3.17 -13.87 10.64
N ILE A 38 3.27 -13.02 9.64
CA ILE A 38 4.13 -11.82 9.66
C ILE A 38 3.25 -10.61 9.96
N PHE A 39 3.50 -9.94 11.08
CA PHE A 39 2.85 -8.68 11.43
C PHE A 39 1.32 -8.77 11.42
N ASP A 40 0.65 -7.90 10.66
CA ASP A 40 -0.81 -7.83 10.58
C ASP A 40 -1.45 -9.06 9.88
N GLU A 41 -0.65 -9.98 9.31
CA GLU A 41 -1.19 -11.29 8.90
C GLU A 41 -1.91 -11.98 10.07
N ALA A 42 -1.45 -11.73 11.31
CA ALA A 42 -2.11 -12.25 12.52
C ALA A 42 -3.57 -11.81 12.69
N TYR A 43 -3.94 -10.69 12.06
CA TYR A 43 -5.33 -10.22 12.01
C TYR A 43 -6.03 -10.69 10.74
N TYR A 44 -5.45 -10.44 9.57
CA TYR A 44 -6.16 -10.60 8.30
C TYR A 44 -6.27 -12.06 7.85
N VAL A 45 -5.25 -12.88 8.09
CA VAL A 45 -5.29 -14.33 7.80
C VAL A 45 -6.21 -15.03 8.78
N ASN A 46 -6.17 -14.69 10.07
CA ASN A 46 -7.07 -15.29 11.05
C ASN A 46 -8.53 -14.85 10.83
N ALA A 47 -8.78 -13.62 10.38
CA ALA A 47 -10.11 -13.21 9.95
C ALA A 47 -10.59 -14.01 8.74
N ALA A 48 -9.73 -14.23 7.72
CA ALA A 48 -10.04 -15.06 6.57
C ALA A 48 -10.36 -16.51 6.98
N ARG A 49 -9.57 -17.10 7.90
CA ARG A 49 -9.86 -18.42 8.48
C ARG A 49 -11.24 -18.47 9.15
N ARG A 50 -11.60 -17.43 9.92
CA ARG A 50 -12.94 -17.37 10.56
C ARG A 50 -14.05 -17.24 9.54
N ILE A 51 -13.86 -16.48 8.46
CA ILE A 51 -14.80 -16.37 7.34
C ILE A 51 -15.04 -17.76 6.72
N ASP A 52 -13.98 -18.55 6.48
CA ASP A 52 -14.06 -19.90 5.89
C ASP A 52 -14.45 -21.00 6.90
N GLY A 53 -14.73 -20.65 8.15
CA GLY A 53 -15.07 -21.62 9.19
C GLY A 53 -13.89 -22.43 9.71
N ILE A 54 -12.65 -22.07 9.38
CA ILE A 54 -11.43 -22.72 9.84
C ILE A 54 -11.13 -22.28 11.28
N ALA A 55 -10.76 -23.24 12.14
CA ALA A 55 -10.39 -22.97 13.49
C ALA A 55 -9.06 -22.21 13.56
N VAL A 56 -9.05 -21.08 14.27
CA VAL A 56 -7.82 -20.34 14.57
C VAL A 56 -7.14 -20.96 15.80
N PRO A 57 -5.82 -21.16 15.80
CA PRO A 57 -5.11 -21.72 16.94
C PRO A 57 -5.34 -20.91 18.24
N ALA A 58 -5.45 -21.62 19.36
CA ALA A 58 -5.65 -20.99 20.66
C ALA A 58 -4.54 -19.97 20.97
N GLY A 59 -4.92 -18.82 21.53
CA GLY A 59 -4.00 -17.72 21.85
C GLY A 59 -3.67 -16.78 20.68
N GLN A 60 -4.14 -17.06 19.47
CA GLN A 60 -4.06 -16.13 18.36
C GLN A 60 -5.30 -15.22 18.28
N ASN A 61 -5.17 -14.12 17.54
CA ASN A 61 -6.28 -13.19 17.33
C ASN A 61 -7.48 -13.93 16.73
N TYR A 62 -8.69 -13.68 17.25
CA TYR A 62 -9.97 -14.23 16.78
C TYR A 62 -10.16 -15.74 17.02
N ALA A 63 -9.36 -16.39 17.88
CA ALA A 63 -9.44 -17.83 18.14
C ALA A 63 -10.82 -18.28 18.67
N GLY A 64 -11.51 -17.42 19.44
CA GLY A 64 -12.84 -17.70 20.01
C GLY A 64 -14.02 -17.11 19.27
N ASP A 65 -13.78 -16.37 18.18
CA ASP A 65 -14.83 -15.63 17.48
C ASP A 65 -15.72 -16.54 16.60
N PRO A 66 -16.94 -16.12 16.24
CA PRO A 66 -17.85 -16.92 15.45
C PRO A 66 -17.30 -17.29 14.07
N SER A 67 -17.59 -18.49 13.59
CA SER A 67 -17.30 -18.92 12.21
C SER A 67 -18.30 -18.31 11.22
N GLY A 68 -17.86 -18.10 9.97
CA GLY A 68 -18.68 -17.52 8.92
C GLY A 68 -18.86 -16.01 9.03
N GLN A 69 -18.09 -15.35 9.91
CA GLN A 69 -18.14 -13.91 10.13
C GLN A 69 -16.73 -13.30 10.03
N ASP A 70 -16.68 -11.99 9.76
CA ASP A 70 -15.45 -11.23 9.73
C ASP A 70 -15.19 -10.54 11.09
N PRO A 71 -14.31 -11.07 11.93
CA PRO A 71 -14.00 -10.47 13.25
C PRO A 71 -13.09 -9.24 13.16
N ASN A 72 -12.49 -8.96 12.00
CA ASN A 72 -11.71 -7.77 11.75
C ASN A 72 -12.59 -6.64 11.14
N SER A 73 -13.68 -6.33 11.83
CA SER A 73 -14.71 -5.38 11.36
C SER A 73 -14.27 -3.93 11.34
N GLU A 74 -13.10 -3.59 11.86
CA GLU A 74 -12.47 -2.28 11.74
C GLU A 74 -11.90 -1.96 10.36
N HIS A 75 -11.87 -2.96 9.47
CA HIS A 75 -11.46 -2.83 8.08
C HIS A 75 -12.45 -3.54 7.14
N PRO A 76 -12.66 -3.01 5.91
CA PRO A 76 -13.50 -3.69 4.91
C PRO A 76 -12.95 -5.07 4.54
N GLN A 77 -13.81 -5.92 3.94
CA GLN A 77 -13.53 -7.33 3.78
C GLN A 77 -12.71 -7.71 2.53
N PHE A 78 -12.54 -6.85 1.51
CA PHE A 78 -12.02 -7.23 0.19
C PHE A 78 -10.75 -8.10 0.27
N ALA A 79 -9.71 -7.63 0.93
CA ALA A 79 -8.44 -8.37 0.99
C ALA A 79 -8.56 -9.66 1.82
N LYS A 80 -9.37 -9.66 2.88
CA LYS A 80 -9.64 -10.85 3.70
C LYS A 80 -10.40 -11.90 2.91
N LEU A 81 -11.36 -11.50 2.06
CA LEU A 81 -12.08 -12.40 1.15
C LEU A 81 -11.16 -12.94 0.04
N VAL A 82 -10.18 -12.15 -0.44
CA VAL A 82 -9.16 -12.66 -1.36
C VAL A 82 -8.29 -13.72 -0.69
N ILE A 83 -7.91 -13.51 0.57
CA ILE A 83 -7.15 -14.50 1.35
C ILE A 83 -8.01 -15.75 1.59
N ALA A 84 -9.27 -15.59 2.00
CA ALA A 84 -10.22 -16.69 2.21
C ALA A 84 -10.39 -17.53 0.94
N GLY A 85 -10.73 -16.91 -0.19
CA GLY A 85 -10.84 -17.62 -1.46
C GLY A 85 -9.54 -18.30 -1.92
N ALA A 86 -8.38 -17.73 -1.59
CA ALA A 86 -7.09 -18.39 -1.85
C ALA A 86 -6.87 -19.60 -0.93
N ILE A 87 -7.32 -19.54 0.34
CA ILE A 87 -7.30 -20.67 1.27
C ILE A 87 -8.19 -21.80 0.78
N GLU A 88 -9.39 -21.50 0.30
CA GLU A 88 -10.29 -22.51 -0.30
C GLU A 88 -9.68 -23.19 -1.53
N LEU A 89 -8.97 -22.43 -2.37
CA LEU A 89 -8.39 -22.94 -3.61
C LEU A 89 -7.08 -23.72 -3.43
N PHE A 90 -6.22 -23.28 -2.50
CA PHE A 90 -4.85 -23.76 -2.38
C PHE A 90 -4.55 -24.40 -1.02
N GLY A 91 -5.53 -24.41 -0.11
CA GLY A 91 -5.35 -24.84 1.28
C GLY A 91 -4.79 -23.74 2.18
N ASP A 92 -5.00 -23.90 3.51
CA ASP A 92 -4.54 -22.95 4.52
C ASP A 92 -3.01 -23.02 4.66
N GLY A 93 -2.32 -22.08 4.05
CA GLY A 93 -0.87 -22.03 4.02
C GLY A 93 -0.33 -20.70 3.51
N PRO A 94 0.98 -20.45 3.67
CA PRO A 94 1.58 -19.14 3.40
C PRO A 94 1.43 -18.67 1.95
N PHE A 95 1.36 -19.61 1.00
CA PHE A 95 1.08 -19.26 -0.39
C PHE A 95 -0.31 -18.61 -0.53
N ALA A 96 -1.34 -19.26 0.02
CA ALA A 96 -2.72 -18.76 -0.02
C ALA A 96 -2.83 -17.41 0.71
N TRP A 97 -2.18 -17.25 1.87
CA TRP A 97 -2.24 -16.01 2.65
C TRP A 97 -1.66 -14.81 1.91
N ARG A 98 -0.68 -15.01 1.01
CA ARG A 98 0.18 -13.97 0.44
C ARG A 98 0.03 -13.75 -1.05
N ILE A 99 -0.49 -14.74 -1.80
CA ILE A 99 -0.57 -14.64 -3.27
C ILE A 99 -1.40 -13.45 -3.74
N GLY A 100 -2.46 -13.10 -3.03
CA GLY A 100 -3.25 -11.90 -3.31
C GLY A 100 -2.40 -10.62 -3.28
N SER A 101 -1.58 -10.44 -2.24
CA SER A 101 -0.67 -9.29 -2.14
C SER A 101 0.38 -9.28 -3.25
N VAL A 102 0.90 -10.44 -3.65
CA VAL A 102 1.85 -10.57 -4.78
C VAL A 102 1.20 -10.12 -6.09
N LEU A 103 -0.03 -10.54 -6.35
CA LEU A 103 -0.78 -10.14 -7.55
C LEU A 103 -1.06 -8.63 -7.56
N PHE A 104 -1.58 -8.08 -6.46
CA PHE A 104 -1.88 -6.66 -6.37
C PHE A 104 -0.62 -5.79 -6.37
N GLY A 105 0.49 -6.25 -5.77
CA GLY A 105 1.79 -5.60 -5.88
C GLY A 105 2.31 -5.53 -7.31
N SER A 106 2.12 -6.61 -8.08
CA SER A 106 2.47 -6.65 -9.51
C SER A 106 1.56 -5.73 -10.34
N LEU A 107 0.24 -5.74 -10.07
CA LEU A 107 -0.72 -4.82 -10.70
C LEU A 107 -0.42 -3.37 -10.38
N ALA A 108 0.06 -3.05 -9.18
CA ALA A 108 0.44 -1.70 -8.81
C ALA A 108 1.64 -1.18 -9.61
N ILE A 109 2.64 -2.03 -9.91
CA ILE A 109 3.79 -1.67 -10.76
C ILE A 109 3.34 -1.35 -12.19
N LEU A 110 2.49 -2.20 -12.77
CA LEU A 110 1.90 -1.94 -14.09
C LEU A 110 1.05 -0.67 -14.08
N GLY A 111 0.27 -0.48 -13.02
CA GLY A 111 -0.51 0.72 -12.76
C GLY A 111 0.35 1.97 -12.65
N MET A 112 1.52 1.90 -12.02
CA MET A 112 2.44 3.02 -11.88
C MET A 112 2.97 3.50 -13.25
N PHE A 113 3.34 2.57 -14.13
CA PHE A 113 3.66 2.89 -15.53
C PHE A 113 2.46 3.55 -16.23
N ALA A 114 1.27 2.96 -16.09
CA ALA A 114 0.03 3.47 -16.70
C ALA A 114 -0.35 4.87 -16.18
N LEU A 115 -0.17 5.13 -14.88
CA LEU A 115 -0.41 6.43 -14.25
C LEU A 115 0.56 7.49 -14.79
N ALA A 116 1.85 7.18 -14.84
CA ALA A 116 2.84 8.09 -15.40
C ALA A 116 2.53 8.43 -16.87
N ARG A 117 2.17 7.43 -17.68
CA ARG A 117 1.73 7.65 -19.08
C ARG A 117 0.47 8.50 -19.16
N ALA A 118 -0.53 8.24 -18.33
CA ALA A 118 -1.77 9.00 -18.27
C ALA A 118 -1.55 10.46 -17.82
N SER A 119 -0.50 10.71 -17.06
CA SER A 119 -0.06 12.05 -16.63
C SER A 119 0.81 12.76 -17.68
N GLY A 120 0.95 12.21 -18.90
CA GLY A 120 1.74 12.81 -19.98
C GLY A 120 3.25 12.61 -19.88
N ALA A 121 3.73 11.71 -19.00
CA ALA A 121 5.15 11.37 -18.95
C ALA A 121 5.58 10.55 -20.19
N GLY A 122 6.82 10.76 -20.62
CA GLY A 122 7.43 9.93 -21.69
C GLY A 122 7.64 8.48 -21.22
N GLU A 123 7.82 7.56 -22.16
CA GLU A 123 7.91 6.11 -21.87
C GLU A 123 9.06 5.76 -20.90
N TRP A 124 10.23 6.37 -21.06
CA TRP A 124 11.37 6.15 -20.18
C TRP A 124 11.15 6.66 -18.76
N CYS A 125 10.49 7.84 -18.62
CA CYS A 125 10.10 8.36 -17.32
C CYS A 125 9.08 7.43 -16.64
N SER A 126 8.14 6.89 -17.40
CA SER A 126 7.13 5.95 -16.90
C SER A 126 7.74 4.61 -16.49
N LEU A 127 8.70 4.11 -17.27
CA LEU A 127 9.47 2.92 -16.90
C LEU A 127 10.28 3.15 -15.63
N LEU A 128 10.93 4.31 -15.51
CA LEU A 128 11.67 4.67 -14.31
C LEU A 128 10.77 4.71 -13.07
N ALA A 129 9.58 5.32 -13.15
CA ALA A 129 8.62 5.35 -12.04
C ALA A 129 8.20 3.94 -11.60
N ALA A 130 7.91 3.05 -12.56
CA ALA A 130 7.58 1.65 -12.28
C ALA A 130 8.77 0.88 -11.66
N THR A 131 10.00 1.14 -12.15
CA THR A 131 11.22 0.54 -11.60
C THR A 131 11.47 0.98 -10.17
N LEU A 132 11.29 2.26 -9.84
CA LEU A 132 11.42 2.78 -8.47
C LEU A 132 10.42 2.09 -7.54
N MET A 133 9.15 1.98 -7.94
CA MET A 133 8.14 1.27 -7.17
C MET A 133 8.48 -0.22 -6.97
N ALA A 134 9.03 -0.87 -8.00
CA ALA A 134 9.43 -2.27 -7.92
C ALA A 134 10.65 -2.50 -7.01
N SER A 135 11.51 -1.49 -6.84
CA SER A 135 12.76 -1.54 -6.08
C SER A 135 12.66 -0.96 -4.68
N ASP A 136 11.51 -0.42 -4.28
CA ASP A 136 11.32 0.10 -2.92
C ASP A 136 10.99 -1.05 -1.96
N ASN A 137 11.75 -1.14 -0.85
CA ASN A 137 11.56 -2.18 0.15
C ASN A 137 10.15 -2.13 0.77
N LEU A 138 9.63 -0.96 1.12
CA LEU A 138 8.30 -0.85 1.74
C LEU A 138 7.19 -1.40 0.82
N LEU A 139 7.25 -1.10 -0.48
CA LEU A 139 6.29 -1.60 -1.47
C LEU A 139 6.52 -3.09 -1.78
N LEU A 140 7.76 -3.55 -1.71
CA LEU A 140 8.09 -4.97 -1.83
C LEU A 140 7.48 -5.76 -0.68
N VAL A 141 7.69 -5.30 0.57
CA VAL A 141 7.15 -5.95 1.77
C VAL A 141 5.62 -5.96 1.75
N ALA A 142 4.97 -4.80 1.54
CA ALA A 142 3.51 -4.72 1.44
C ALA A 142 2.94 -5.62 0.32
N GLY A 143 3.68 -5.81 -0.78
CA GLY A 143 3.29 -6.65 -1.91
C GLY A 143 3.71 -8.12 -1.79
N ARG A 144 4.04 -8.62 -0.59
CA ARG A 144 4.39 -10.04 -0.37
C ARG A 144 3.84 -10.63 0.93
N ILE A 145 3.37 -9.81 1.87
CA ILE A 145 2.70 -10.27 3.10
C ILE A 145 1.20 -10.00 3.01
N GLY A 146 0.40 -10.78 3.74
CA GLY A 146 -1.06 -10.70 3.72
C GLY A 146 -1.60 -9.47 4.44
N THR A 147 -1.36 -8.25 3.88
CA THR A 147 -1.83 -6.97 4.42
C THR A 147 -2.73 -6.25 3.43
N LEU A 148 -3.44 -5.20 3.88
CA LEU A 148 -4.46 -4.50 3.09
C LEU A 148 -3.88 -3.40 2.19
N ASP A 149 -2.70 -2.87 2.51
CA ASP A 149 -2.16 -1.62 1.96
C ASP A 149 -1.85 -1.69 0.48
N ILE A 150 -1.32 -2.82 0.01
CA ILE A 150 -0.97 -2.98 -1.40
C ILE A 150 -2.21 -3.08 -2.30
N TYR A 151 -3.31 -3.65 -1.79
CA TYR A 151 -4.58 -3.73 -2.52
C TYR A 151 -5.13 -2.34 -2.78
N VAL A 152 -5.24 -1.52 -1.73
CA VAL A 152 -5.75 -0.15 -1.87
C VAL A 152 -4.83 0.71 -2.72
N ALA A 153 -3.50 0.60 -2.59
CA ALA A 153 -2.56 1.33 -3.42
C ALA A 153 -2.71 0.99 -4.92
N ALA A 154 -2.84 -0.29 -5.25
CA ALA A 154 -3.06 -0.74 -6.63
C ALA A 154 -4.35 -0.13 -7.21
N PHE A 155 -5.46 -0.21 -6.48
CA PHE A 155 -6.73 0.38 -6.92
C PHE A 155 -6.65 1.90 -7.07
N MET A 156 -6.03 2.62 -6.13
CA MET A 156 -5.84 4.07 -6.22
C MET A 156 -5.03 4.47 -7.46
N ILE A 157 -3.93 3.75 -7.73
CA ILE A 157 -3.07 4.01 -8.89
C ILE A 157 -3.84 3.80 -10.20
N TRP A 158 -4.56 2.68 -10.34
CA TRP A 158 -5.36 2.40 -11.52
C TRP A 158 -6.55 3.35 -11.66
N ALA A 159 -7.23 3.69 -10.57
CA ALA A 159 -8.33 4.65 -10.56
C ALA A 159 -7.89 6.02 -11.10
N ALA A 160 -6.74 6.52 -10.62
CA ALA A 160 -6.16 7.77 -11.11
C ALA A 160 -5.74 7.68 -12.58
N ALA A 161 -5.09 6.58 -12.98
CA ALA A 161 -4.69 6.38 -14.37
C ALA A 161 -5.88 6.36 -15.34
N LEU A 162 -6.98 5.73 -14.94
CA LEU A 162 -8.23 5.69 -15.73
C LEU A 162 -8.90 7.06 -15.77
N TYR A 163 -8.99 7.76 -14.64
CA TYR A 163 -9.55 9.11 -14.57
C TYR A 163 -8.79 10.07 -15.49
N LEU A 164 -7.47 10.09 -15.41
CA LEU A 164 -6.61 10.96 -16.21
C LEU A 164 -6.66 10.66 -17.72
N ARG A 165 -7.09 9.45 -18.09
CA ARG A 165 -7.37 9.05 -19.49
C ARG A 165 -8.80 9.37 -19.94
N GLY A 166 -9.54 10.17 -19.19
CA GLY A 166 -10.93 10.53 -19.50
C GLY A 166 -11.95 9.41 -19.31
N ARG A 167 -11.67 8.44 -18.42
CA ARG A 167 -12.55 7.31 -18.09
C ARG A 167 -13.03 7.38 -16.63
N PRO A 168 -13.78 8.45 -16.24
CA PRO A 168 -14.16 8.67 -14.84
C PRO A 168 -15.02 7.53 -14.27
N LEU A 169 -15.89 6.90 -15.07
CA LEU A 169 -16.69 5.75 -14.63
C LEU A 169 -15.80 4.58 -14.20
N ALA A 170 -14.89 4.13 -15.08
CA ALA A 170 -14.00 3.01 -14.77
C ALA A 170 -13.05 3.35 -13.62
N GLY A 171 -12.58 4.60 -13.55
CA GLY A 171 -11.79 5.09 -12.42
C GLY A 171 -12.57 5.06 -11.11
N GLY A 172 -13.83 5.51 -11.13
CA GLY A 172 -14.73 5.47 -9.97
C GLY A 172 -14.97 4.05 -9.48
N VAL A 173 -15.22 3.10 -10.40
CA VAL A 173 -15.34 1.67 -10.04
C VAL A 173 -14.07 1.16 -9.35
N ALA A 174 -12.89 1.44 -9.91
CA ALA A 174 -11.63 1.05 -9.31
C ALA A 174 -11.42 1.65 -7.91
N LEU A 175 -11.75 2.93 -7.71
CA LEU A 175 -11.64 3.58 -6.40
C LEU A 175 -12.62 2.99 -5.40
N GLY A 176 -13.88 2.73 -5.80
CA GLY A 176 -14.89 2.10 -4.94
C GLY A 176 -14.45 0.72 -4.46
N LEU A 177 -13.88 -0.11 -5.36
CA LEU A 177 -13.27 -1.38 -4.99
C LEU A 177 -12.08 -1.20 -4.04
N GLY A 178 -11.23 -0.19 -4.27
CA GLY A 178 -10.14 0.15 -3.37
C GLY A 178 -10.63 0.52 -1.96
N ALA A 179 -11.74 1.24 -1.86
CA ALA A 179 -12.35 1.60 -0.58
C ALA A 179 -12.85 0.37 0.19
N THR A 180 -13.27 -0.72 -0.51
CA THR A 180 -13.62 -1.98 0.14
C THR A 180 -12.41 -2.82 0.58
N ALA A 181 -11.19 -2.41 0.20
CA ALA A 181 -9.96 -2.98 0.73
C ALA A 181 -9.46 -2.22 1.97
N LYS A 182 -9.49 -0.87 1.93
CA LYS A 182 -9.11 -0.02 3.08
C LYS A 182 -9.68 1.39 2.93
N LEU A 183 -10.20 1.98 4.03
CA LEU A 183 -10.84 3.30 4.03
C LEU A 183 -9.90 4.50 3.84
N VAL A 184 -8.64 4.28 3.45
CA VAL A 184 -7.74 5.36 3.00
C VAL A 184 -7.87 5.66 1.50
N ALA A 185 -8.55 4.79 0.73
CA ALA A 185 -8.78 5.00 -0.71
C ALA A 185 -9.40 6.36 -1.06
N PRO A 186 -10.36 6.91 -0.29
CA PRO A 186 -10.92 8.24 -0.52
C PRO A 186 -9.91 9.38 -0.54
N TYR A 187 -8.67 9.21 -0.03
CA TYR A 187 -7.63 10.24 -0.17
C TYR A 187 -7.31 10.54 -1.64
N LEU A 188 -7.58 9.61 -2.55
CA LEU A 188 -7.47 9.87 -3.98
C LEU A 188 -8.43 10.96 -4.47
N LEU A 189 -9.58 11.17 -3.81
CA LEU A 189 -10.47 12.29 -4.12
C LEU A 189 -9.77 13.63 -3.88
N ALA A 190 -9.02 13.76 -2.78
CA ALA A 190 -8.23 14.96 -2.52
C ALA A 190 -7.11 15.14 -3.56
N VAL A 191 -6.45 14.06 -3.96
CA VAL A 191 -5.44 14.07 -5.04
C VAL A 191 -6.03 14.61 -6.34
N LEU A 192 -7.14 14.01 -6.81
CA LEU A 192 -7.75 14.39 -8.09
C LEU A 192 -8.37 15.78 -8.02
N LEU A 193 -8.93 16.18 -6.88
CA LEU A 193 -9.39 17.55 -6.67
C LEU A 193 -8.23 18.54 -6.84
N LEU A 194 -7.08 18.29 -6.21
CA LEU A 194 -5.88 19.12 -6.38
C LEU A 194 -5.42 19.16 -7.84
N VAL A 195 -5.43 18.02 -8.55
CA VAL A 195 -5.09 17.96 -9.98
C VAL A 195 -6.02 18.87 -10.78
N GLU A 196 -7.34 18.78 -10.58
CA GLU A 196 -8.33 19.60 -11.29
C GLU A 196 -8.19 21.09 -10.95
N LEU A 197 -7.98 21.43 -9.68
CA LEU A 197 -7.73 22.82 -9.26
C LEU A 197 -6.50 23.41 -9.95
N PHE A 198 -5.40 22.66 -10.05
CA PHE A 198 -4.19 23.12 -10.73
C PHE A 198 -4.38 23.25 -12.25
N ARG A 199 -5.03 22.27 -12.89
CA ARG A 199 -5.29 22.28 -14.33
C ARG A 199 -6.19 23.43 -14.77
N HIS A 200 -7.26 23.68 -14.01
CA HIS A 200 -8.31 24.62 -14.35
C HIS A 200 -8.21 25.98 -13.66
N ARG A 201 -7.10 26.25 -12.96
CA ARG A 201 -6.89 27.51 -12.22
C ARG A 201 -7.11 28.79 -13.03
N ARG A 202 -7.01 28.72 -14.37
CA ARG A 202 -7.21 29.86 -15.30
C ARG A 202 -8.49 29.77 -16.15
N ALA A 203 -9.07 28.58 -16.29
CA ALA A 203 -10.20 28.31 -17.20
C ALA A 203 -11.54 28.13 -16.49
N GLY A 204 -11.55 28.05 -15.16
CA GLY A 204 -12.75 27.80 -14.37
C GLY A 204 -13.02 26.30 -14.12
N LEU A 205 -13.62 26.00 -12.98
CA LEU A 205 -13.79 24.63 -12.47
C LEU A 205 -15.00 23.86 -13.03
N ARG A 206 -15.89 24.52 -13.80
CA ARG A 206 -17.15 23.90 -14.23
C ARG A 206 -16.97 22.66 -15.11
N ALA A 207 -15.99 22.68 -16.01
CA ALA A 207 -15.73 21.54 -16.90
C ALA A 207 -15.17 20.32 -16.14
N ALA A 208 -14.34 20.56 -15.13
CA ALA A 208 -13.80 19.52 -14.28
C ALA A 208 -14.83 18.95 -13.29
N ALA A 209 -15.77 19.78 -12.85
CA ALA A 209 -16.74 19.41 -11.82
C ALA A 209 -17.62 18.21 -12.21
N SER A 210 -18.01 18.10 -13.49
CA SER A 210 -18.85 16.99 -13.95
C SER A 210 -18.11 15.64 -13.95
N ALA A 211 -16.87 15.61 -14.50
CA ALA A 211 -16.06 14.38 -14.55
C ALA A 211 -15.65 13.92 -13.13
N PHE A 212 -15.23 14.86 -12.29
CA PHE A 212 -14.87 14.58 -10.91
C PHE A 212 -16.10 14.17 -10.08
N GLY A 213 -17.25 14.86 -10.25
CA GLY A 213 -18.50 14.50 -9.58
C GLY A 213 -18.96 13.10 -9.96
N LEU A 214 -18.95 12.77 -11.25
CA LEU A 214 -19.28 11.43 -11.74
C LEU A 214 -18.35 10.36 -11.15
N PHE A 215 -17.04 10.60 -11.14
CA PHE A 215 -16.05 9.72 -10.55
C PHE A 215 -16.35 9.48 -9.06
N ALA A 216 -16.59 10.54 -8.29
CA ALA A 216 -16.84 10.46 -6.86
C ALA A 216 -18.16 9.73 -6.53
N VAL A 217 -19.23 10.02 -7.29
CA VAL A 217 -20.53 9.34 -7.13
C VAL A 217 -20.40 7.85 -7.43
N VAL A 218 -19.74 7.48 -8.54
CA VAL A 218 -19.55 6.07 -8.90
C VAL A 218 -18.69 5.36 -7.85
N ALA A 219 -17.61 5.98 -7.38
CA ALA A 219 -16.76 5.39 -6.35
C ALA A 219 -17.54 5.13 -5.05
N THR A 220 -18.33 6.10 -4.60
CA THR A 220 -19.16 5.95 -3.39
C THR A 220 -20.23 4.87 -3.58
N THR A 221 -20.92 4.86 -4.72
CA THR A 221 -21.95 3.86 -5.01
C THR A 221 -21.37 2.45 -5.06
N VAL A 222 -20.25 2.25 -5.77
CA VAL A 222 -19.58 0.95 -5.85
C VAL A 222 -19.10 0.50 -4.47
N TYR A 223 -18.49 1.39 -3.69
CA TYR A 223 -18.10 1.09 -2.32
C TYR A 223 -19.27 0.57 -1.49
N LEU A 224 -20.40 1.31 -1.45
CA LEU A 224 -21.56 0.96 -0.62
C LEU A 224 -22.23 -0.35 -1.10
N VAL A 225 -22.37 -0.53 -2.42
CA VAL A 225 -22.97 -1.74 -2.99
C VAL A 225 -22.10 -2.96 -2.74
N VAL A 226 -20.80 -2.86 -2.99
CA VAL A 226 -19.87 -3.98 -2.80
C VAL A 226 -19.71 -4.30 -1.31
N LEU A 227 -19.62 -3.29 -0.44
CA LEU A 227 -19.60 -3.51 1.01
C LEU A 227 -20.88 -4.22 1.49
N ALA A 228 -22.06 -3.81 0.99
CA ALA A 228 -23.32 -4.47 1.32
C ALA A 228 -23.36 -5.95 0.88
N ILE A 229 -22.72 -6.29 -0.25
CA ILE A 229 -22.55 -7.66 -0.71
C ILE A 229 -21.62 -8.42 0.23
N PHE A 230 -20.48 -7.83 0.58
CA PHE A 230 -19.50 -8.45 1.47
C PHE A 230 -20.05 -8.64 2.89
N ASP A 231 -20.82 -7.70 3.41
CA ASP A 231 -21.50 -7.84 4.71
C ASP A 231 -22.51 -9.00 4.76
N ARG A 232 -23.00 -9.46 3.60
CA ARG A 232 -23.84 -10.67 3.50
C ARG A 232 -23.03 -11.96 3.40
N ILE A 233 -21.88 -11.91 2.71
CA ILE A 233 -20.97 -13.05 2.54
C ILE A 233 -20.22 -13.34 3.84
N ALA A 234 -19.67 -12.31 4.45
CA ALA A 234 -18.89 -12.36 5.68
C ALA A 234 -19.39 -11.24 6.63
N PRO A 235 -20.47 -11.47 7.39
CA PRO A 235 -21.04 -10.45 8.28
C PRO A 235 -19.99 -9.90 9.24
N PRO A 236 -19.87 -8.56 9.36
CA PRO A 236 -18.87 -7.97 10.24
C PRO A 236 -19.23 -8.23 11.70
N TYR A 237 -18.30 -8.78 12.45
CA TYR A 237 -18.43 -9.09 13.87
C TYR A 237 -17.50 -8.20 14.68
N ASP A 238 -17.99 -7.63 15.77
CA ASP A 238 -17.19 -6.81 16.68
C ASP A 238 -16.78 -7.65 17.91
N PRO A 239 -15.50 -8.09 18.00
CA PRO A 239 -15.03 -8.87 19.14
C PRO A 239 -15.10 -8.11 20.47
N GLN A 240 -15.11 -6.78 20.47
CA GLN A 240 -15.15 -5.96 21.68
C GLN A 240 -16.55 -5.99 22.33
N THR A 241 -17.60 -6.00 21.52
CA THR A 241 -18.99 -6.04 22.00
C THR A 241 -19.59 -7.45 21.98
N GLY A 242 -18.94 -8.39 21.28
CA GLY A 242 -19.46 -9.75 21.08
C GLY A 242 -20.68 -9.80 20.14
N GLN A 243 -20.85 -8.84 19.26
CA GLN A 243 -22.04 -8.70 18.41
C GLN A 243 -21.71 -8.55 16.93
N THR A 244 -22.57 -9.11 16.10
CA THR A 244 -22.57 -8.85 14.65
C THR A 244 -23.09 -7.44 14.38
N ILE A 245 -22.37 -6.67 13.56
CA ILE A 245 -22.78 -5.33 13.16
C ILE A 245 -23.94 -5.44 12.18
N THR A 246 -25.11 -5.00 12.62
CA THR A 246 -26.32 -4.95 11.81
C THR A 246 -26.59 -3.53 11.32
N GLY A 247 -27.39 -3.36 10.25
CA GLY A 247 -27.70 -2.04 9.67
C GLY A 247 -26.97 -1.75 8.36
N GLY A 248 -26.25 -2.76 7.83
CA GLY A 248 -25.67 -2.74 6.48
C GLY A 248 -24.45 -1.83 6.34
N PRO A 249 -24.09 -1.43 5.11
CA PRO A 249 -22.80 -0.80 4.81
C PRO A 249 -22.61 0.56 5.51
N PHE A 250 -23.69 1.28 5.83
CA PHE A 250 -23.59 2.54 6.57
C PHE A 250 -23.19 2.31 8.03
N ALA A 251 -23.82 1.34 8.71
CA ALA A 251 -23.47 0.99 10.09
C ALA A 251 -22.05 0.44 10.18
N HIS A 252 -21.67 -0.44 9.25
CA HIS A 252 -20.30 -0.96 9.17
C HIS A 252 -19.28 0.17 8.93
N THR A 253 -19.54 1.07 7.96
CA THR A 253 -18.68 2.23 7.72
C THR A 253 -18.56 3.12 8.97
N ALA A 254 -19.67 3.38 9.66
CA ALA A 254 -19.68 4.17 10.90
C ALA A 254 -18.82 3.48 11.99
N ARG A 255 -18.90 2.17 12.14
CA ARG A 255 -18.05 1.39 13.08
C ARG A 255 -16.57 1.53 12.74
N MET A 256 -16.19 1.36 11.46
CA MET A 256 -14.81 1.54 11.00
C MET A 256 -14.27 2.95 11.27
N LEU A 257 -15.08 3.98 11.02
CA LEU A 257 -14.70 5.37 11.29
C LEU A 257 -14.59 5.66 12.79
N SER A 258 -15.51 5.10 13.60
CA SER A 258 -15.45 5.22 15.08
C SER A 258 -14.19 4.57 15.64
N TYR A 259 -13.88 3.34 15.19
CA TYR A 259 -12.64 2.67 15.56
C TYR A 259 -11.42 3.51 15.15
N ALA A 260 -11.39 3.98 13.90
CA ALA A 260 -10.31 4.82 13.42
C ALA A 260 -10.14 6.10 14.24
N ALA A 261 -11.23 6.75 14.64
CA ALA A 261 -11.21 7.96 15.48
C ALA A 261 -10.69 7.68 16.90
N GLY A 262 -10.94 6.48 17.43
CA GLY A 262 -10.44 6.04 18.74
C GLY A 262 -8.95 5.74 18.80
N GLN A 263 -8.31 5.53 17.64
CA GLN A 263 -6.87 5.21 17.58
C GLN A 263 -6.03 6.49 17.75
N THR A 264 -5.76 6.88 18.99
CA THR A 264 -5.03 8.11 19.33
C THR A 264 -3.79 7.84 20.17
N SER A 265 -2.81 8.74 20.09
CA SER A 265 -1.54 8.71 20.84
C SER A 265 -1.31 10.07 21.53
N PRO A 266 -2.09 10.41 22.59
CA PRO A 266 -2.01 11.73 23.25
C PRO A 266 -0.62 12.05 23.83
N ASN A 267 0.11 11.02 24.24
CA ASN A 267 1.46 11.13 24.80
C ASN A 267 2.57 10.85 23.76
N GLY A 268 2.25 11.01 22.47
CA GLY A 268 3.15 10.71 21.36
C GLY A 268 3.14 9.24 20.94
N PRO A 269 3.67 8.93 19.74
CA PRO A 269 3.65 7.59 19.16
C PRO A 269 4.57 6.63 19.95
N LYS A 270 4.04 5.44 20.26
CA LYS A 270 4.76 4.36 20.95
C LYS A 270 4.89 3.12 20.07
N GLY A 271 5.80 2.22 20.42
CA GLY A 271 6.03 0.97 19.67
C GLY A 271 6.44 1.29 18.23
N ILE A 272 5.74 0.74 17.25
CA ILE A 272 5.95 0.95 15.81
C ILE A 272 5.29 2.22 15.26
N ALA A 273 4.48 2.91 16.06
CA ALA A 273 3.85 4.16 15.64
C ALA A 273 4.88 5.28 15.48
N SER A 274 4.64 6.20 14.53
CA SER A 274 5.48 7.35 14.22
C SER A 274 4.65 8.50 13.67
N TYR A 275 5.19 9.71 13.73
CA TYR A 275 4.52 10.86 13.14
C TYR A 275 4.69 10.87 11.61
N PRO A 276 3.73 11.45 10.86
CA PRO A 276 3.82 11.51 9.39
C PRO A 276 5.05 12.27 8.86
N TRP A 277 5.58 13.22 9.60
CA TRP A 277 6.81 13.94 9.23
C TRP A 277 8.07 13.10 9.43
N ASP A 278 8.07 12.15 10.37
CA ASP A 278 9.18 11.21 10.59
C ASP A 278 9.38 10.27 9.39
N TRP A 279 8.31 10.02 8.62
CA TRP A 279 8.37 9.13 7.45
C TRP A 279 9.21 9.70 6.30
N LEU A 280 9.33 11.03 6.23
CA LEU A 280 10.10 11.70 5.16
C LEU A 280 11.61 11.51 5.29
N ILE A 281 12.07 11.06 6.44
CA ILE A 281 13.47 10.74 6.73
C ILE A 281 13.64 9.30 7.23
N ASP A 282 12.55 8.53 7.20
CA ASP A 282 12.49 7.14 7.69
C ASP A 282 13.06 6.95 9.09
N LEU A 283 12.71 7.88 9.98
CA LEU A 283 13.26 7.94 11.34
C LEU A 283 12.97 6.67 12.15
N LYS A 284 11.88 5.97 11.81
CA LYS A 284 11.41 4.81 12.55
C LYS A 284 10.93 3.71 11.58
N PRO A 285 11.87 2.90 11.02
CA PRO A 285 11.54 1.72 10.24
C PRO A 285 10.66 0.74 11.03
N ILE A 286 9.83 -0.02 10.34
CA ILE A 286 9.00 -1.05 10.98
C ILE A 286 9.70 -2.38 10.93
N ASN A 287 9.91 -2.97 12.09
CA ASN A 287 10.32 -4.36 12.19
C ASN A 287 9.06 -5.25 12.15
N TYR A 288 8.76 -5.80 10.98
CA TYR A 288 7.61 -6.69 10.80
C TYR A 288 7.80 -8.05 11.45
N LEU A 289 9.03 -8.53 11.50
CA LEU A 289 9.38 -9.80 12.11
C LEU A 289 10.87 -9.83 12.48
N THR A 290 11.18 -10.38 13.63
CA THR A 290 12.55 -10.75 14.03
C THR A 290 12.59 -12.25 14.31
N VAL A 291 13.48 -12.96 13.63
CA VAL A 291 13.71 -14.39 13.85
C VAL A 291 15.17 -14.59 14.25
N THR A 292 15.37 -15.26 15.39
CA THR A 292 16.70 -15.68 15.82
C THR A 292 16.93 -17.11 15.35
N VAL A 293 17.92 -17.32 14.50
CA VAL A 293 18.33 -18.64 14.01
C VAL A 293 19.62 -19.04 14.72
N SER A 294 19.61 -20.19 15.39
CA SER A 294 20.79 -20.77 16.01
C SER A 294 21.42 -21.80 15.07
N ALA A 295 22.63 -21.53 14.60
CA ALA A 295 23.41 -22.45 13.80
C ALA A 295 24.53 -23.07 14.66
N GLY A 296 24.22 -24.19 15.33
CA GLY A 296 25.16 -24.87 16.25
C GLY A 296 25.41 -24.11 17.56
N SER A 297 26.33 -24.60 18.37
CA SER A 297 26.59 -24.09 19.74
C SER A 297 27.29 -22.72 19.81
N ALA A 298 27.63 -22.06 18.69
CA ALA A 298 28.53 -20.90 18.70
C ALA A 298 28.04 -19.66 17.94
N ARG A 299 26.98 -19.71 17.15
CA ARG A 299 26.51 -18.53 16.41
C ARG A 299 24.99 -18.46 16.35
N THR A 300 24.43 -17.38 16.90
CA THR A 300 23.03 -16.95 16.68
C THR A 300 23.03 -15.88 15.59
N TRP A 301 22.14 -16.03 14.61
CA TRP A 301 21.89 -15.03 13.58
C TRP A 301 20.50 -14.45 13.82
N THR A 302 20.40 -13.13 13.81
CA THR A 302 19.09 -12.49 13.86
C THR A 302 18.73 -12.01 12.45
N VAL A 303 17.62 -12.52 11.94
CA VAL A 303 17.05 -12.11 10.66
C VAL A 303 15.93 -11.13 10.93
N HIS A 304 16.07 -9.94 10.41
CA HIS A 304 15.04 -8.90 10.49
C HIS A 304 14.27 -8.81 9.19
N PHE A 305 12.95 -8.80 9.28
CA PHE A 305 12.07 -8.47 8.17
C PHE A 305 11.65 -7.01 8.33
N LEU A 306 12.44 -6.10 7.77
CA LEU A 306 12.25 -4.67 7.92
C LEU A 306 11.42 -4.09 6.78
N GLY A 307 10.51 -3.17 7.11
CA GLY A 307 9.84 -2.29 6.17
C GLY A 307 10.31 -0.86 6.36
N PHE A 308 10.93 -0.32 5.32
CA PHE A 308 11.38 1.07 5.27
C PHE A 308 11.45 1.56 3.81
N ILE A 309 11.53 2.85 3.64
CA ILE A 309 11.61 3.45 2.30
C ILE A 309 13.07 3.44 1.84
N SER A 310 13.30 3.17 0.57
CA SER A 310 14.65 3.17 0.00
C SER A 310 15.40 4.48 0.28
N PRO A 311 16.51 4.48 1.06
CA PRO A 311 17.21 5.70 1.44
C PRO A 311 17.69 6.55 0.27
N PRO A 312 18.22 5.97 -0.86
CA PRO A 312 18.55 6.74 -2.04
C PRO A 312 17.36 7.44 -2.70
N MET A 313 16.13 6.95 -2.50
CA MET A 313 14.92 7.62 -2.98
C MET A 313 14.54 8.76 -2.05
N LEU A 314 14.53 8.55 -0.74
CA LEU A 314 14.21 9.58 0.25
C LEU A 314 15.14 10.79 0.18
N LEU A 315 16.44 10.57 -0.03
CA LEU A 315 17.44 11.64 -0.15
C LEU A 315 17.03 12.68 -1.21
N PHE A 316 16.40 12.27 -2.30
CA PHE A 316 15.99 13.15 -3.38
C PHE A 316 14.47 13.42 -3.44
N ALA A 317 13.67 12.84 -2.53
CA ALA A 317 12.21 12.97 -2.56
C ALA A 317 11.76 14.44 -2.44
N ILE A 318 12.20 15.15 -1.41
CA ILE A 318 11.82 16.55 -1.19
C ILE A 318 12.34 17.47 -2.29
N PRO A 319 13.63 17.43 -2.72
CA PRO A 319 14.11 18.18 -3.87
C PRO A 319 13.32 17.91 -5.16
N ALA A 320 12.98 16.65 -5.43
CA ALA A 320 12.21 16.27 -6.62
C ALA A 320 10.77 16.80 -6.56
N LEU A 321 10.10 16.71 -5.40
CA LEU A 321 8.76 17.29 -5.19
C LEU A 321 8.78 18.82 -5.30
N ALA A 322 9.78 19.49 -4.75
CA ALA A 322 9.93 20.95 -4.87
C ALA A 322 10.14 21.36 -6.33
N LEU A 323 10.96 20.61 -7.08
CA LEU A 323 11.15 20.82 -8.51
C LEU A 323 9.85 20.58 -9.30
N ALA A 324 9.10 19.53 -9.01
CA ALA A 324 7.81 19.25 -9.63
C ALA A 324 6.81 20.37 -9.32
N LEU A 325 6.72 20.84 -8.07
CA LEU A 325 5.86 21.96 -7.69
C LEU A 325 6.20 23.24 -8.46
N ARG A 326 7.49 23.59 -8.55
CA ARG A 326 7.95 24.75 -9.31
C ARG A 326 7.54 24.64 -10.79
N CYS A 327 7.66 23.43 -11.38
CA CYS A 327 7.30 23.20 -12.77
C CYS A 327 5.78 23.24 -12.98
N ALA A 328 5.00 22.61 -12.12
CA ALA A 328 3.55 22.67 -12.13
C ALA A 328 3.05 24.11 -12.03
N TRP A 329 3.65 24.92 -11.14
CA TRP A 329 3.31 26.33 -11.00
C TRP A 329 3.58 27.15 -12.26
N ARG A 330 4.64 26.84 -13.01
CA ARG A 330 5.02 27.50 -14.26
C ARG A 330 4.30 26.99 -15.51
N GLY A 331 3.32 26.10 -15.36
CA GLY A 331 2.58 25.52 -16.48
C GLY A 331 3.30 24.34 -17.14
N GLY A 332 4.10 23.61 -16.36
CA GLY A 332 4.73 22.36 -16.79
C GLY A 332 3.73 21.24 -17.06
N PRO A 333 4.22 20.07 -17.51
CA PRO A 333 3.34 18.94 -17.88
C PRO A 333 2.59 18.39 -16.66
N ASP A 334 1.47 17.74 -16.92
CA ASP A 334 0.56 17.21 -15.91
C ASP A 334 1.22 16.23 -14.93
N VAL A 335 2.26 15.52 -15.34
CA VAL A 335 3.01 14.62 -14.46
C VAL A 335 3.59 15.34 -13.24
N ASP A 336 4.05 16.59 -13.42
CA ASP A 336 4.55 17.41 -12.31
C ASP A 336 3.39 17.79 -11.35
N ILE A 337 2.19 18.09 -11.90
CA ILE A 337 0.97 18.37 -11.12
C ILE A 337 0.54 17.12 -10.34
N VAL A 338 0.44 15.98 -11.01
CA VAL A 338 -0.01 14.71 -10.42
C VAL A 338 0.94 14.25 -9.32
N ALA A 339 2.26 14.38 -9.51
CA ALA A 339 3.25 14.02 -8.50
C ALA A 339 3.04 14.80 -7.19
N VAL A 340 2.90 16.12 -7.29
CA VAL A 340 2.69 17.00 -6.12
C VAL A 340 1.32 16.80 -5.51
N ALA A 341 0.27 16.74 -6.33
CA ALA A 341 -1.10 16.53 -5.87
C ALA A 341 -1.25 15.18 -5.17
N TRP A 342 -0.61 14.12 -5.70
CA TRP A 342 -0.59 12.81 -5.07
C TRP A 342 0.06 12.86 -3.69
N PHE A 343 1.27 13.40 -3.61
CA PHE A 343 1.97 13.52 -2.34
C PHE A 343 1.16 14.33 -1.32
N LEU A 344 0.70 15.53 -1.68
CA LEU A 344 -0.05 16.38 -0.77
C LEU A 344 -1.41 15.78 -0.40
N GLY A 345 -2.16 15.26 -1.37
CA GLY A 345 -3.51 14.70 -1.16
C GLY A 345 -3.53 13.41 -0.35
N THR A 346 -2.40 12.68 -0.30
CA THR A 346 -2.29 11.45 0.51
C THR A 346 -1.53 11.65 1.82
N TRP A 347 -0.54 12.54 1.89
CA TRP A 347 0.27 12.75 3.08
C TRP A 347 -0.33 13.79 4.05
N LEU A 348 -0.83 14.93 3.54
CA LEU A 348 -1.40 15.99 4.40
C LEU A 348 -2.57 15.53 5.27
N PRO A 349 -3.48 14.64 4.82
CA PRO A 349 -4.52 14.13 5.71
C PRO A 349 -3.95 13.44 6.96
N PHE A 350 -2.86 12.67 6.85
CA PHE A 350 -2.22 12.06 8.02
C PHE A 350 -1.59 13.10 8.93
N VAL A 351 -0.97 14.14 8.35
CA VAL A 351 -0.43 15.27 9.13
C VAL A 351 -1.54 15.98 9.90
N ALA A 352 -2.65 16.29 9.22
CA ALA A 352 -3.79 16.94 9.85
C ALA A 352 -4.40 16.08 10.98
N LEU A 353 -4.59 14.78 10.73
CA LEU A 353 -5.08 13.85 11.73
C LEU A 353 -4.14 13.73 12.93
N SER A 354 -2.83 13.72 12.72
CA SER A 354 -1.85 13.68 13.82
C SER A 354 -1.83 15.00 14.62
N LEU A 355 -1.92 16.16 13.98
CA LEU A 355 -1.85 17.46 14.63
C LEU A 355 -3.13 17.81 15.39
N PHE A 356 -4.30 17.56 14.79
CA PHE A 356 -5.58 18.02 15.35
C PHE A 356 -6.28 16.95 16.19
N TRP A 357 -6.07 15.67 15.90
CA TRP A 357 -6.73 14.55 16.59
C TRP A 357 -5.77 13.58 17.26
N GLN A 358 -4.47 13.88 17.27
CA GLN A 358 -3.45 13.02 17.87
C GLN A 358 -3.53 11.56 17.36
N ARG A 359 -3.99 11.39 16.11
CA ARG A 359 -4.21 10.09 15.48
C ARG A 359 -2.92 9.29 15.44
N THR A 360 -2.96 8.05 15.93
CA THR A 360 -1.86 7.11 15.79
C THR A 360 -1.62 6.80 14.32
N SER A 361 -0.38 6.94 13.88
CA SER A 361 0.03 6.78 12.49
C SER A 361 1.26 5.89 12.40
N TYR A 362 1.49 5.29 11.23
CA TYR A 362 2.52 4.29 11.00
C TYR A 362 3.20 4.49 9.65
N LEU A 363 4.49 4.15 9.55
CA LEU A 363 5.28 4.28 8.32
C LEU A 363 4.63 3.56 7.12
N TYR A 364 3.98 2.41 7.32
CA TYR A 364 3.37 1.67 6.21
C TYR A 364 2.25 2.44 5.48
N TYR A 365 1.72 3.53 6.07
CA TYR A 365 0.81 4.42 5.32
C TYR A 365 1.52 5.12 4.14
N MET A 366 2.85 5.17 4.13
CA MET A 366 3.60 5.66 2.97
C MET A 366 3.39 4.80 1.71
N VAL A 367 2.91 3.57 1.81
CA VAL A 367 2.56 2.72 0.65
C VAL A 367 1.63 3.46 -0.32
N ILE A 368 0.65 4.23 0.17
CA ILE A 368 -0.24 5.02 -0.67
C ILE A 368 0.30 6.42 -1.01
N VAL A 369 1.32 6.89 -0.31
CA VAL A 369 1.94 8.22 -0.54
C VAL A 369 3.04 8.14 -1.59
N MET A 370 3.83 7.06 -1.59
CA MET A 370 5.01 6.86 -2.43
C MET A 370 4.79 7.04 -3.95
N PRO A 371 3.63 6.71 -4.55
CA PRO A 371 3.42 6.93 -5.98
C PRO A 371 3.69 8.37 -6.44
N GLY A 372 3.36 9.39 -5.62
CA GLY A 372 3.69 10.79 -5.92
C GLY A 372 5.20 11.04 -5.91
N ILE A 373 5.91 10.43 -4.97
CA ILE A 373 7.37 10.52 -4.86
C ILE A 373 8.04 9.82 -6.05
N TYR A 374 7.58 8.64 -6.44
CA TYR A 374 8.13 7.94 -7.63
C TYR A 374 7.94 8.76 -8.91
N LEU A 375 6.78 9.40 -9.10
CA LEU A 375 6.55 10.31 -10.24
C LEU A 375 7.51 11.49 -10.21
N ALA A 376 7.67 12.14 -9.05
CA ALA A 376 8.56 13.30 -8.90
C ALA A 376 10.02 12.93 -9.18
N LEU A 377 10.50 11.81 -8.60
CA LEU A 377 11.87 11.30 -8.81
C LEU A 377 12.09 10.91 -10.27
N ALA A 378 11.19 10.10 -10.85
CA ALA A 378 11.30 9.69 -12.24
C ALA A 378 11.33 10.91 -13.17
N ARG A 379 10.50 11.92 -12.91
CA ARG A 379 10.47 13.16 -13.67
C ARG A 379 11.75 13.98 -13.50
N ALA A 380 12.28 14.10 -12.29
CA ALA A 380 13.50 14.83 -12.02
C ALA A 380 14.71 14.21 -12.73
N PHE A 381 14.88 12.90 -12.60
CA PHE A 381 16.00 12.16 -13.19
C PHE A 381 15.86 11.89 -14.70
N SER A 382 14.68 12.06 -15.29
CA SER A 382 14.46 11.95 -16.76
C SER A 382 14.61 13.27 -17.50
N ARG A 383 15.07 14.34 -16.85
CA ARG A 383 15.23 15.65 -17.49
C ARG A 383 16.44 15.69 -18.41
N PRO A 384 16.40 16.45 -19.52
CA PRO A 384 17.50 16.53 -20.51
C PRO A 384 18.83 17.01 -19.94
N TRP A 385 18.80 17.81 -18.87
CA TRP A 385 20.01 18.31 -18.20
C TRP A 385 20.64 17.32 -17.21
N MET A 386 19.92 16.21 -16.87
CA MET A 386 20.44 15.18 -15.99
C MET A 386 21.48 14.34 -16.72
N PRO A 387 22.73 14.29 -16.26
CA PRO A 387 23.75 13.46 -16.89
C PRO A 387 23.41 11.98 -16.76
N ARG A 388 23.61 11.21 -17.82
CA ARG A 388 23.33 9.76 -17.84
C ARG A 388 24.09 8.99 -16.76
N TRP A 389 25.33 9.41 -16.47
CA TRP A 389 26.13 8.80 -15.42
C TRP A 389 25.52 9.02 -14.02
N ALA A 390 24.94 10.21 -13.75
CA ALA A 390 24.28 10.52 -12.48
C ALA A 390 23.00 9.68 -12.30
N LEU A 391 22.19 9.56 -13.35
CA LEU A 391 21.04 8.65 -13.35
C LEU A 391 21.48 7.20 -13.13
N GLY A 392 22.49 6.72 -13.87
CA GLY A 392 23.01 5.36 -13.75
C GLY A 392 23.57 5.07 -12.35
N GLY A 393 24.39 5.96 -11.80
CA GLY A 393 24.94 5.85 -10.45
C GLY A 393 23.87 5.82 -9.38
N TRP A 394 22.87 6.72 -9.48
CA TRP A 394 21.76 6.73 -8.54
C TRP A 394 20.90 5.45 -8.63
N LEU A 395 20.61 4.95 -9.83
CA LEU A 395 19.91 3.67 -10.00
C LEU A 395 20.66 2.49 -9.41
N VAL A 396 21.99 2.45 -9.56
CA VAL A 396 22.82 1.43 -8.91
C VAL A 396 22.66 1.49 -7.39
N LEU A 397 22.65 2.67 -6.78
CA LEU A 397 22.40 2.83 -5.34
C LEU A 397 20.99 2.39 -4.93
N VAL A 398 19.96 2.70 -5.73
CA VAL A 398 18.58 2.23 -5.49
C VAL A 398 18.49 0.71 -5.54
N LEU A 399 19.08 0.09 -6.56
CA LEU A 399 19.08 -1.37 -6.71
C LEU A 399 19.92 -2.06 -5.64
N ALA A 400 21.08 -1.50 -5.29
CA ALA A 400 21.91 -2.00 -4.19
C ALA A 400 21.14 -1.93 -2.86
N ALA A 401 20.44 -0.83 -2.58
CA ALA A 401 19.58 -0.73 -1.41
C ALA A 401 18.50 -1.81 -1.42
N ALA A 402 17.80 -2.01 -2.55
CA ALA A 402 16.78 -3.05 -2.68
C ALA A 402 17.31 -4.47 -2.41
N VAL A 403 18.53 -4.77 -2.86
CA VAL A 403 19.18 -6.08 -2.62
C VAL A 403 19.59 -6.22 -1.16
N LEU A 404 20.24 -5.20 -0.58
CA LEU A 404 20.76 -5.23 0.79
C LEU A 404 19.63 -5.30 1.83
N THR A 405 18.46 -4.77 1.49
CA THR A 405 17.30 -4.71 2.39
C THR A 405 16.24 -5.74 2.04
N TYR A 406 16.58 -6.70 1.21
CA TYR A 406 15.66 -7.76 0.85
C TYR A 406 15.28 -8.58 2.10
N PRO A 407 13.97 -8.82 2.33
CA PRO A 407 13.51 -9.57 3.50
C PRO A 407 14.18 -10.94 3.62
N PHE A 408 14.49 -11.35 4.86
CA PHE A 408 15.18 -12.60 5.21
C PHE A 408 16.65 -12.71 4.76
N VAL A 409 17.25 -11.69 4.19
CA VAL A 409 18.71 -11.65 4.07
C VAL A 409 19.28 -11.49 5.48
N ALA A 410 20.10 -12.44 5.91
CA ALA A 410 20.85 -12.33 7.16
C ALA A 410 21.89 -11.23 7.00
N LEU A 411 21.58 -10.03 7.43
CA LEU A 411 22.59 -9.01 7.66
C LEU A 411 23.36 -9.39 8.93
N PRO A 412 24.71 -9.23 8.95
CA PRO A 412 25.44 -9.35 10.20
C PRO A 412 24.78 -8.43 11.21
N ALA A 413 24.57 -8.94 12.43
CA ALA A 413 23.91 -8.22 13.50
C ALA A 413 24.68 -6.91 13.76
N PHE A 414 24.22 -5.81 13.17
CA PHE A 414 24.53 -4.50 13.69
C PHE A 414 23.66 -4.33 14.94
N SER A 415 24.27 -4.39 16.09
CA SER A 415 23.66 -3.92 17.34
C SER A 415 23.38 -2.42 17.17
N LEU A 416 22.11 -2.08 16.87
CA LEU A 416 21.60 -0.73 17.05
C LEU A 416 21.09 -0.57 18.48
#